data_03893d7da97927fdd69828510a501329
#
_entry.id   03893d7da97927fdd69828510a501329
#
_cell.length_a   1.000
_cell.length_b   1.000
_cell.length_c   1.000
_cell.angle_alpha   90.00
_cell.angle_beta   90.00
_cell.angle_gamma   90.00
#
_symmetry.space_group_name_H-M   'P 1'
#
loop_
_entity.id
_entity.type
_entity.pdbx_description
1 polymer ?
#
loop_
_entity_poly.entity_id
_entity_poly.type
_entity_poly.pdbx_seq_one_letter_code
_entity_poly.pdbx_strand_id
1 'polypeptide(L)'
;DGIGEIDDVRAALEWLDRDFHLPLVFAGFSFGAAVGLRAACPDARVKAVIGVGLPVAAIDDRSYDFEFLRTCNKLKLFVSGTRDQFGPRVKLKQLVDSLADPKKLVLIEGAGHFFEGRLRELRETIDNWVREFLVG
;
A
#
# COMPACT_ATOMS: atom_id res chain seq x y z
N ASP A 1 -0.38 3.91 18.32
CA ASP A 1 -0.64 2.46 18.31
C ASP A 1 -1.39 1.99 17.07
N GLY A 2 -1.90 2.90 16.24
CA GLY A 2 -2.53 2.60 14.96
C GLY A 2 -4.02 2.29 15.02
N ILE A 3 -4.62 2.10 16.19
CA ILE A 3 -6.04 1.75 16.30
C ILE A 3 -6.93 2.94 15.97
N GLY A 4 -6.63 4.11 16.53
CA GLY A 4 -7.38 5.34 16.24
C GLY A 4 -7.28 5.74 14.78
N GLU A 5 -6.11 5.56 14.20
CA GLU A 5 -5.85 5.86 12.79
C GLU A 5 -6.60 4.92 11.85
N ILE A 6 -6.79 3.65 12.23
CA ILE A 6 -7.63 2.71 11.47
C ILE A 6 -9.08 3.22 11.44
N ASP A 7 -9.61 3.67 12.57
CA ASP A 7 -10.95 4.21 12.64
C ASP A 7 -11.11 5.50 11.81
N ASP A 8 -10.07 6.33 11.80
CA ASP A 8 -10.05 7.54 10.95
C ASP A 8 -10.11 7.19 9.47
N VAL A 9 -9.39 6.18 9.03
CA VAL A 9 -9.45 5.71 7.64
C VAL A 9 -10.84 5.17 7.31
N ARG A 10 -11.43 4.37 8.18
CA ARG A 10 -12.80 3.87 8.00
C ARG A 10 -13.81 4.98 7.87
N ALA A 11 -13.71 6.01 8.72
CA ALA A 11 -14.58 7.17 8.67
C ALA A 11 -14.45 7.92 7.34
N ALA A 12 -13.22 8.08 6.84
CA ALA A 12 -12.97 8.71 5.55
C ALA A 12 -13.56 7.91 4.39
N LEU A 13 -13.42 6.58 4.41
CA LEU A 13 -14.00 5.70 3.39
C LEU A 13 -15.53 5.79 3.39
N GLU A 14 -16.14 5.80 4.57
CA GLU A 14 -17.59 5.93 4.70
C GLU A 14 -18.08 7.28 4.15
N TRP A 15 -17.39 8.36 4.48
CA TRP A 15 -17.73 9.69 3.99
C TRP A 15 -17.62 9.78 2.46
N LEU A 16 -16.54 9.25 1.89
CA LEU A 16 -16.34 9.25 0.43
C LEU A 16 -17.43 8.45 -0.29
N ASP A 17 -17.76 7.28 0.21
CA ASP A 17 -18.79 6.44 -0.37
C ASP A 17 -20.15 7.12 -0.31
N ARG A 18 -20.52 7.69 0.84
CA ARG A 18 -21.79 8.36 1.04
C ARG A 18 -21.96 9.56 0.11
N ASP A 19 -20.90 10.38 -0.06
CA ASP A 19 -21.02 11.64 -0.80
C ASP A 19 -20.81 11.45 -2.31
N PHE A 20 -20.01 10.47 -2.73
CA PHE A 20 -19.65 10.31 -4.14
C PHE A 20 -20.18 9.04 -4.80
N HIS A 21 -20.46 7.98 -4.05
CA HIS A 21 -20.95 6.69 -4.54
C HIS A 21 -20.10 6.10 -5.68
N LEU A 22 -18.79 6.29 -5.62
CA LEU A 22 -17.83 5.78 -6.61
C LEU A 22 -16.98 4.68 -6.00
N PRO A 23 -16.43 3.76 -6.84
CA PRO A 23 -15.45 2.81 -6.36
C PRO A 23 -14.24 3.54 -5.76
N LEU A 24 -13.77 3.06 -4.62
CA LEU A 24 -12.67 3.68 -3.90
C LEU A 24 -11.36 2.92 -4.13
N VAL A 25 -10.27 3.65 -4.17
CA VAL A 25 -8.91 3.12 -4.18
C VAL A 25 -8.19 3.70 -2.96
N PHE A 26 -7.56 2.83 -2.19
CA PHE A 26 -6.73 3.27 -1.07
C PHE A 26 -5.27 3.32 -1.51
N ALA A 27 -4.58 4.39 -1.17
CA ALA A 27 -3.14 4.50 -1.31
C ALA A 27 -2.54 5.05 -0.01
N GLY A 28 -1.51 4.41 0.48
CA GLY A 28 -0.82 4.83 1.71
C GLY A 28 0.69 4.70 1.58
N PHE A 29 1.40 5.52 2.36
CA PHE A 29 2.85 5.55 2.41
C PHE A 29 3.33 5.24 3.82
N SER A 30 4.30 4.34 3.93
CA SER A 30 5.00 3.99 5.17
C SER A 30 4.01 3.62 6.30
N PHE A 31 4.01 4.34 7.41
CA PHE A 31 3.06 4.16 8.51
C PHE A 31 1.61 4.25 8.01
N GLY A 32 1.31 5.20 7.13
CA GLY A 32 -0.03 5.32 6.54
C GLY A 32 -0.46 4.08 5.77
N ALA A 33 0.48 3.42 5.08
CA ALA A 33 0.20 2.15 4.43
C ALA A 33 -0.04 1.04 5.46
N ALA A 34 0.82 0.94 6.47
CA ALA A 34 0.69 -0.10 7.50
C ALA A 34 -0.66 -0.05 8.22
N VAL A 35 -1.13 1.15 8.52
CA VAL A 35 -2.40 1.37 9.23
C VAL A 35 -3.58 1.33 8.26
N GLY A 36 -3.50 2.06 7.16
CA GLY A 36 -4.62 2.23 6.23
C GLY A 36 -4.99 0.96 5.49
N LEU A 37 -4.03 0.11 5.16
CA LEU A 37 -4.31 -1.18 4.53
C LEU A 37 -5.16 -2.08 5.42
N ARG A 38 -5.01 -2.01 6.75
CA ARG A 38 -5.84 -2.76 7.67
C ARG A 38 -7.31 -2.38 7.60
N ALA A 39 -7.58 -1.10 7.34
CA ALA A 39 -8.95 -0.62 7.17
C ALA A 39 -9.46 -0.90 5.75
N ALA A 40 -8.62 -0.69 4.74
CA ALA A 40 -9.02 -0.77 3.33
C ALA A 40 -9.21 -2.21 2.83
N CYS A 41 -8.36 -3.14 3.25
CA CYS A 41 -8.43 -4.53 2.74
C CYS A 41 -9.77 -5.23 3.01
N PRO A 42 -10.37 -5.15 4.20
CA PRO A 42 -11.67 -5.78 4.44
C PRO A 42 -12.86 -4.97 3.95
N ASP A 43 -12.67 -3.72 3.52
CA ASP A 43 -13.77 -2.83 3.16
C ASP A 43 -14.24 -3.10 1.73
N ALA A 44 -15.51 -3.52 1.59
CA ALA A 44 -16.08 -3.87 0.29
C ALA A 44 -16.18 -2.68 -0.68
N ARG A 45 -16.14 -1.45 -0.19
CA ARG A 45 -16.19 -0.23 -1.00
C ARG A 45 -14.86 0.05 -1.72
N VAL A 46 -13.76 -0.50 -1.19
CA VAL A 46 -12.42 -0.34 -1.77
C VAL A 46 -12.18 -1.42 -2.81
N LYS A 47 -11.81 -1.03 -4.02
CA LYS A 47 -11.57 -1.95 -5.14
C LYS A 47 -10.11 -2.33 -5.31
N ALA A 48 -9.21 -1.43 -4.93
CA ALA A 48 -7.78 -1.64 -5.07
C ALA A 48 -7.01 -0.95 -3.95
N VAL A 49 -5.85 -1.49 -3.63
CA VAL A 49 -4.97 -0.92 -2.61
C VAL A 49 -3.56 -0.72 -3.15
N ILE A 50 -2.94 0.37 -2.75
CA ILE A 50 -1.57 0.72 -3.11
C ILE A 50 -0.79 0.98 -1.83
N GLY A 51 0.25 0.21 -1.60
CA GLY A 51 1.18 0.41 -0.49
C GLY A 51 2.53 0.90 -1.00
N VAL A 52 2.92 2.09 -0.58
CA VAL A 52 4.19 2.70 -0.97
C VAL A 52 5.12 2.71 0.23
N GLY A 53 6.32 2.20 0.07
CA GLY A 53 7.30 2.17 1.15
C GLY A 53 6.85 1.37 2.37
N LEU A 54 6.33 0.15 2.16
CA LEU A 54 5.86 -0.70 3.26
C LEU A 54 6.98 -0.96 4.27
N PRO A 55 6.76 -0.64 5.55
CA PRO A 55 7.78 -0.85 6.57
C PRO A 55 7.74 -2.30 7.08
N VAL A 56 8.29 -3.22 6.29
CA VAL A 56 8.37 -4.64 6.65
C VAL A 56 9.49 -4.93 7.66
N ALA A 57 10.43 -3.99 7.83
CA ALA A 57 11.38 -3.99 8.93
C ALA A 57 10.92 -2.96 9.97
N ALA A 58 11.40 -3.11 11.21
CA ALA A 58 11.01 -2.20 12.29
C ALA A 58 11.45 -0.76 12.02
N ILE A 59 10.60 0.18 12.41
CA ILE A 59 10.92 1.62 12.45
C ILE A 59 10.90 2.03 13.92
N ASP A 60 11.99 2.56 14.43
CA ASP A 60 12.11 3.03 15.82
C ASP A 60 11.53 2.03 16.84
N ASP A 61 11.97 0.78 16.77
CA ASP A 61 11.52 -0.33 17.60
C ASP A 61 10.04 -0.71 17.43
N ARG A 62 9.34 -0.13 16.46
CA ARG A 62 7.98 -0.51 16.11
C ARG A 62 8.01 -1.48 14.92
N SER A 63 7.35 -2.61 15.08
CA SER A 63 7.14 -3.55 13.99
C SER A 63 5.66 -3.61 13.63
N TYR A 64 5.39 -3.86 12.36
CA TYR A 64 4.04 -3.96 11.83
C TYR A 64 3.79 -5.36 11.29
N ASP A 65 2.60 -5.89 11.59
CA ASP A 65 2.17 -7.19 11.12
C ASP A 65 1.34 -7.01 9.85
N PHE A 66 1.73 -7.69 8.77
CA PHE A 66 1.06 -7.65 7.47
C PHE A 66 0.35 -8.96 7.13
N GLU A 67 0.14 -9.85 8.09
CA GLU A 67 -0.57 -11.12 7.86
C GLU A 67 -1.97 -10.93 7.29
N PHE A 68 -2.65 -9.85 7.65
CA PHE A 68 -3.99 -9.56 7.13
C PHE A 68 -4.01 -9.40 5.59
N LEU A 69 -2.90 -9.08 4.96
CA LEU A 69 -2.83 -8.97 3.50
C LEU A 69 -3.01 -10.31 2.79
N ARG A 70 -2.75 -11.42 3.46
CA ARG A 70 -2.89 -12.77 2.86
C ARG A 70 -4.33 -13.08 2.47
N THR A 71 -5.30 -12.52 3.16
CA THR A 71 -6.72 -12.71 2.86
C THR A 71 -7.31 -11.58 2.02
N CYS A 72 -6.49 -10.61 1.62
CA CYS A 72 -6.93 -9.50 0.79
C CYS A 72 -6.95 -9.90 -0.67
N ASN A 73 -8.14 -10.04 -1.24
CA ASN A 73 -8.32 -10.48 -2.64
C ASN A 73 -8.41 -9.32 -3.63
N LYS A 74 -8.24 -8.09 -3.18
CA LYS A 74 -8.29 -6.91 -4.03
C LYS A 74 -7.04 -6.77 -4.89
N LEU A 75 -7.14 -5.98 -5.96
CA LEU A 75 -5.97 -5.52 -6.72
C LEU A 75 -4.99 -4.84 -5.77
N LYS A 76 -3.74 -5.29 -5.78
CA LYS A 76 -2.71 -4.82 -4.87
C LYS A 76 -1.47 -4.40 -5.65
N LEU A 77 -1.03 -3.18 -5.41
CA LEU A 77 0.26 -2.67 -5.88
C LEU A 77 1.13 -2.30 -4.68
N PHE A 78 2.36 -2.77 -4.68
CA PHE A 78 3.37 -2.36 -3.72
C PHE A 78 4.55 -1.75 -4.46
N VAL A 79 4.98 -0.56 -4.03
CA VAL A 79 6.10 0.15 -4.63
C VAL A 79 7.10 0.48 -3.54
N SER A 80 8.35 0.15 -3.74
CA SER A 80 9.40 0.44 -2.77
C SER A 80 10.72 0.75 -3.47
N GLY A 81 11.61 1.46 -2.79
CA GLY A 81 12.94 1.73 -3.29
C GLY A 81 13.91 0.60 -2.94
N THR A 82 14.86 0.32 -3.80
CA THR A 82 15.87 -0.72 -3.54
C THR A 82 16.81 -0.38 -2.38
N ARG A 83 16.88 0.90 -1.98
CA ARG A 83 17.67 1.38 -0.85
C ARG A 83 16.84 1.72 0.39
N ASP A 84 15.58 1.32 0.39
CA ASP A 84 14.70 1.55 1.55
C ASP A 84 15.08 0.62 2.70
N GLN A 85 15.63 1.19 3.76
CA GLN A 85 16.07 0.45 4.94
C GLN A 85 14.91 -0.14 5.75
N PHE A 86 13.73 0.44 5.64
CA PHE A 86 12.52 -0.02 6.33
C PHE A 86 11.77 -1.09 5.54
N GLY A 87 12.06 -1.19 4.25
CA GLY A 87 11.50 -2.21 3.36
C GLY A 87 12.59 -2.99 2.63
N PRO A 88 13.45 -3.75 3.34
CA PRO A 88 14.49 -4.54 2.68
C PRO A 88 13.89 -5.44 1.60
N ARG A 89 14.52 -5.41 0.43
CA ARG A 89 14.04 -6.11 -0.78
C ARG A 89 13.66 -7.57 -0.51
N VAL A 90 14.50 -8.32 0.19
CA VAL A 90 14.25 -9.74 0.44
C VAL A 90 13.00 -9.96 1.27
N LYS A 91 12.83 -9.20 2.34
CA LYS A 91 11.64 -9.31 3.22
C LYS A 91 10.37 -8.89 2.49
N LEU A 92 10.44 -7.80 1.73
CA LEU A 92 9.30 -7.29 0.99
C LEU A 92 8.87 -8.28 -0.09
N LYS A 93 9.82 -8.84 -0.83
CA LYS A 93 9.54 -9.84 -1.84
C LYS A 93 8.93 -11.10 -1.24
N GLN A 94 9.44 -11.57 -0.12
CA GLN A 94 8.87 -12.72 0.60
C GLN A 94 7.42 -12.46 1.01
N LEU A 95 7.14 -11.27 1.54
CA LEU A 95 5.78 -10.91 1.89
C LEU A 95 4.86 -10.95 0.68
N VAL A 96 5.21 -10.25 -0.39
CA VAL A 96 4.36 -10.14 -1.59
C VAL A 96 4.17 -11.51 -2.25
N ASP A 97 5.21 -12.32 -2.32
CA ASP A 97 5.12 -13.67 -2.88
C ASP A 97 4.14 -14.56 -2.10
N SER A 98 3.94 -14.29 -0.82
CA SER A 98 3.00 -15.04 0.04
C SER A 98 1.53 -14.60 -0.10
N LEU A 99 1.27 -13.48 -0.78
CA LEU A 99 -0.07 -12.92 -0.88
C LEU A 99 -0.87 -13.55 -2.03
N ALA A 100 -2.20 -13.46 -1.91
CA ALA A 100 -3.10 -13.88 -2.99
C ALA A 100 -3.03 -12.90 -4.17
N ASP A 101 -3.18 -13.44 -5.39
CA ASP A 101 -3.37 -12.60 -6.58
C ASP A 101 -4.72 -11.87 -6.51
N PRO A 102 -4.88 -10.73 -7.19
CA PRO A 102 -3.88 -10.06 -8.01
C PRO A 102 -2.94 -9.17 -7.17
N LYS A 103 -1.67 -9.25 -7.48
CA LYS A 103 -0.62 -8.51 -6.76
C LYS A 103 0.50 -8.10 -7.71
N LYS A 104 1.13 -6.97 -7.42
CA LYS A 104 2.31 -6.52 -8.16
C LYS A 104 3.27 -5.80 -7.21
N LEU A 105 4.54 -6.13 -7.29
CA LEU A 105 5.61 -5.43 -6.60
C LEU A 105 6.50 -4.74 -7.63
N VAL A 106 6.71 -3.45 -7.46
CA VAL A 106 7.65 -2.67 -8.27
C VAL A 106 8.73 -2.11 -7.36
N LEU A 107 9.97 -2.39 -7.69
CA LEU A 107 11.14 -1.87 -6.99
C LEU A 107 11.78 -0.78 -7.85
N ILE A 108 11.90 0.43 -7.31
CA ILE A 108 12.53 1.55 -7.99
C ILE A 108 14.00 1.56 -7.63
N GLU A 109 14.85 1.31 -8.62
CA GLU A 109 16.29 1.19 -8.43
C GLU A 109 16.89 2.50 -7.95
N GLY A 110 17.69 2.40 -6.89
CA GLY A 110 18.39 3.54 -6.30
C GLY A 110 17.54 4.42 -5.38
N ALA A 111 16.25 4.18 -5.27
CA ALA A 111 15.38 4.97 -4.40
C ALA A 111 15.51 4.55 -2.93
N GLY A 112 15.54 5.55 -2.04
CA GLY A 112 15.40 5.35 -0.60
C GLY A 112 13.94 5.36 -0.17
N HIS A 113 13.72 5.43 1.15
CA HIS A 113 12.37 5.39 1.72
C HIS A 113 11.47 6.51 1.22
N PHE A 114 12.00 7.71 1.05
CA PHE A 114 11.25 8.89 0.62
C PHE A 114 11.30 9.15 -0.89
N PHE A 115 11.89 8.22 -1.66
CA PHE A 115 12.00 8.34 -3.13
C PHE A 115 12.67 9.65 -3.58
N GLU A 116 13.60 10.19 -2.81
CA GLU A 116 14.31 11.42 -3.16
C GLU A 116 15.02 11.25 -4.51
N GLY A 117 14.77 12.20 -5.42
CA GLY A 117 15.31 12.15 -6.78
C GLY A 117 14.61 11.12 -7.69
N ARG A 118 13.60 10.40 -7.20
CA ARG A 118 12.89 9.33 -7.92
C ARG A 118 11.36 9.49 -7.88
N LEU A 119 10.87 10.65 -7.49
CA LEU A 119 9.42 10.89 -7.37
C LEU A 119 8.70 10.75 -8.71
N ARG A 120 9.36 11.12 -9.80
CA ARG A 120 8.80 10.95 -11.14
C ARG A 120 8.57 9.48 -11.47
N GLU A 121 9.54 8.63 -11.17
CA GLU A 121 9.43 7.18 -11.42
C GLU A 121 8.32 6.56 -10.56
N LEU A 122 8.20 6.99 -9.30
CA LEU A 122 7.11 6.57 -8.42
C LEU A 122 5.75 6.94 -9.02
N ARG A 123 5.59 8.19 -9.43
CA ARG A 123 4.36 8.66 -10.06
C ARG A 123 4.01 7.87 -11.31
N GLU A 124 4.97 7.69 -12.21
CA GLU A 124 4.77 6.95 -13.45
C GLU A 124 4.38 5.49 -13.19
N THR A 125 4.99 4.87 -12.18
CA THR A 125 4.66 3.50 -11.78
C THR A 125 3.20 3.39 -11.36
N ILE A 126 2.73 4.29 -10.52
CA ILE A 126 1.34 4.30 -10.05
C ILE A 126 0.39 4.62 -11.18
N ASP A 127 0.68 5.64 -11.98
CA ASP A 127 -0.15 6.03 -13.12
C ASP A 127 -0.32 4.87 -14.11
N ASN A 128 0.77 4.19 -14.46
CA ASN A 128 0.72 3.07 -15.40
C ASN A 128 -0.13 1.92 -14.87
N TRP A 129 0.03 1.60 -13.58
CA TRP A 129 -0.76 0.54 -12.97
C TRP A 129 -2.25 0.89 -12.90
N VAL A 130 -2.58 2.11 -12.54
CA VAL A 130 -3.96 2.59 -12.50
C VAL A 130 -4.61 2.52 -13.87
N ARG A 131 -3.90 2.95 -14.90
CA ARG A 131 -4.40 2.91 -16.29
C ARG A 131 -4.60 1.47 -16.77
N GLU A 132 -3.68 0.58 -16.45
CA GLU A 132 -3.76 -0.81 -16.88
C GLU A 132 -4.90 -1.58 -16.22
N PHE A 133 -5.11 -1.39 -14.92
CA PHE A 133 -6.00 -2.25 -14.14
C PHE A 133 -7.31 -1.59 -13.70
N LEU A 134 -7.39 -0.27 -13.66
CA LEU A 134 -8.55 0.45 -13.12
C LEU A 134 -9.30 1.33 -14.13
N VAL A 135 -8.67 1.69 -15.25
CA VAL A 135 -9.27 2.59 -16.26
C VAL A 135 -9.53 1.86 -17.58
N GLY A 136 -8.89 0.74 -17.74
CA GLY A 136 -9.08 -0.09 -18.95
C GLY A 136 -10.41 -0.80 -18.91
#